data_4d048d5754ca0c72c87cabef66758341
#
_entry.id   4d048d5754ca0c72c87cabef66758341
#
_cell.length_a   1.000
_cell.length_b   1.000
_cell.length_c   1.000
_cell.angle_alpha   90.00
_cell.angle_beta   90.00
_cell.angle_gamma   90.00
#
_symmetry.space_group_name_H-M   'P 1'
#
loop_
_entity.id
_entity.type
_entity.pdbx_description
1 polymer ?
#
loop_
_entity_poly.entity_id
_entity_poly.type
_entity_poly.pdbx_seq_one_letter_code
_entity_poly.pdbx_strand_id
1 'polypeptide(L)'
;MIELAERKGRGRKISIVHIAQILLSESDAEHPLSQQQILTFLRERYGMEMDRKAVRRNLAALRDSGLPVVCREVERVIEGKAAPLSLDWYWDRDLTKEDMKALIDLLYFSHLPASEVRQLAQKLKNLYMRPFDDGKAAVKNIPALNQLEPPDETLAVLTEAIENKKMIQFFYDHYEADGKRYHERDIGGVDRVYRVSPYVVAASDGRYFLLGNIDEKDEITPFAVEPVSYTHLTLPTNRE
;
A
#
# COMPACT_ATOMS: atom_id res chain seq x y z
N MET A 1 34.50 -34.64 11.51
CA MET A 1 35.11 -33.30 11.69
C MET A 1 34.77 -32.32 10.54
N ILE A 2 34.63 -32.74 9.31
CA ILE A 2 34.29 -31.89 8.15
C ILE A 2 32.84 -31.34 8.27
N GLU A 3 31.89 -32.16 8.69
CA GLU A 3 30.48 -31.79 8.82
C GLU A 3 30.19 -30.73 9.91
N LEU A 4 30.95 -30.72 10.99
CA LEU A 4 30.89 -29.71 12.06
C LEU A 4 31.50 -28.36 11.62
N ALA A 5 32.52 -28.38 10.74
CA ALA A 5 33.14 -27.17 10.20
C ALA A 5 32.24 -26.50 9.16
N GLU A 6 31.52 -27.28 8.33
CA GLU A 6 30.54 -26.76 7.35
C GLU A 6 29.31 -26.17 8.04
N ARG A 7 28.80 -26.77 9.12
CA ARG A 7 27.72 -26.19 9.93
C ARG A 7 28.14 -24.88 10.59
N LYS A 8 29.37 -24.76 11.09
CA LYS A 8 29.92 -23.50 11.64
C LYS A 8 30.08 -22.42 10.55
N GLY A 9 30.46 -22.80 9.34
CA GLY A 9 30.60 -21.88 8.21
C GLY A 9 29.27 -21.34 7.68
N ARG A 10 28.24 -22.19 7.62
CA ARG A 10 26.86 -21.78 7.27
C ARG A 10 26.25 -20.86 8.35
N GLY A 11 26.47 -21.14 9.62
CA GLY A 11 25.98 -20.29 10.70
C GLY A 11 26.54 -18.87 10.68
N ARG A 12 27.79 -18.69 10.26
CA ARG A 12 28.41 -17.35 10.16
C ARG A 12 27.86 -16.49 9.01
N LYS A 13 27.51 -17.08 7.88
CA LYS A 13 26.95 -16.36 6.74
C LYS A 13 25.50 -15.94 6.98
N ILE A 14 24.72 -16.74 7.69
CA ILE A 14 23.31 -16.47 7.95
C ILE A 14 23.12 -15.46 9.11
N SER A 15 24.12 -15.28 9.96
CA SER A 15 24.04 -14.38 11.12
C SER A 15 23.76 -12.91 10.75
N ILE A 16 24.30 -12.44 9.63
CA ILE A 16 24.04 -11.08 9.14
C ILE A 16 22.56 -10.90 8.74
N VAL A 17 21.96 -11.92 8.16
CA VAL A 17 20.54 -11.93 7.79
C VAL A 17 19.66 -11.87 9.05
N HIS A 18 19.99 -12.67 10.06
CA HIS A 18 19.24 -12.65 11.31
C HIS A 18 19.38 -11.31 12.05
N ILE A 19 20.57 -10.69 12.03
CA ILE A 19 20.75 -9.34 12.59
C ILE A 19 19.89 -8.32 11.83
N ALA A 20 19.84 -8.37 10.50
CA ALA A 20 18.97 -7.51 9.71
C ALA A 20 17.49 -7.73 10.05
N GLN A 21 17.05 -8.99 10.19
CA GLN A 21 15.68 -9.32 10.59
C GLN A 21 15.33 -8.80 11.99
N ILE A 22 16.26 -8.90 12.96
CA ILE A 22 16.08 -8.35 14.30
C ILE A 22 15.93 -6.85 14.25
N LEU A 23 16.80 -6.13 13.51
CA LEU A 23 16.67 -4.68 13.36
C LEU A 23 15.33 -4.32 12.71
N LEU A 24 14.95 -5.02 11.65
CA LEU A 24 13.68 -4.81 10.96
C LEU A 24 12.46 -5.01 11.86
N SER A 25 12.47 -6.01 12.75
CA SER A 25 11.31 -6.34 13.57
C SER A 25 11.28 -5.61 14.92
N GLU A 26 12.43 -5.25 15.48
CA GLU A 26 12.54 -4.81 16.88
C GLU A 26 13.02 -3.36 17.04
N SER A 27 13.50 -2.70 15.97
CA SER A 27 14.08 -1.36 16.11
C SER A 27 13.46 -0.31 15.19
N ASP A 28 13.54 0.93 15.63
CA ASP A 28 13.29 2.17 14.92
C ASP A 28 14.07 3.30 15.58
N ALA A 29 13.91 4.55 15.11
CA ALA A 29 14.61 5.71 15.64
C ALA A 29 14.28 5.98 17.12
N GLU A 30 13.06 5.65 17.58
CA GLU A 30 12.65 5.84 18.98
C GLU A 30 13.07 4.67 19.89
N HIS A 31 13.23 3.48 19.30
CA HIS A 31 13.57 2.25 20.01
C HIS A 31 14.80 1.58 19.39
N PRO A 32 15.98 2.22 19.46
CA PRO A 32 17.20 1.62 18.94
C PRO A 32 17.67 0.46 19.82
N LEU A 33 18.39 -0.47 19.23
CA LEU A 33 18.92 -1.64 19.92
C LEU A 33 20.39 -1.51 20.23
N SER A 34 20.77 -1.89 21.46
CA SER A 34 22.14 -2.13 21.84
C SER A 34 22.66 -3.47 21.27
N GLN A 35 23.97 -3.59 21.11
CA GLN A 35 24.57 -4.86 20.69
C GLN A 35 24.25 -6.02 21.67
N GLN A 36 24.00 -5.72 22.94
CA GLN A 36 23.64 -6.74 23.92
C GLN A 36 22.23 -7.28 23.70
N GLN A 37 21.28 -6.39 23.39
CA GLN A 37 19.91 -6.81 23.02
C GLN A 37 19.90 -7.64 21.75
N ILE A 38 20.69 -7.26 20.74
CA ILE A 38 20.83 -8.04 19.49
C ILE A 38 21.38 -9.44 19.79
N LEU A 39 22.38 -9.56 20.66
CA LEU A 39 22.91 -10.87 21.10
C LEU A 39 21.85 -11.71 21.82
N THR A 40 21.04 -11.09 22.65
CA THR A 40 19.92 -11.76 23.32
C THR A 40 18.92 -12.30 22.33
N PHE A 41 18.46 -11.48 21.37
CA PHE A 41 17.55 -11.92 20.30
C PHE A 41 18.14 -13.03 19.43
N LEU A 42 19.44 -12.96 19.09
CA LEU A 42 20.10 -14.01 18.31
C LEU A 42 20.06 -15.35 19.03
N ARG A 43 20.30 -15.34 20.34
CA ARG A 43 20.27 -16.55 21.17
C ARG A 43 18.84 -17.08 21.33
N GLU A 44 17.88 -16.21 21.66
CA GLU A 44 16.51 -16.62 21.98
C GLU A 44 15.73 -17.07 20.75
N ARG A 45 15.83 -16.35 19.62
CA ARG A 45 15.05 -16.66 18.44
C ARG A 45 15.70 -17.65 17.49
N TYR A 46 17.03 -17.63 17.41
CA TYR A 46 17.75 -18.41 16.40
C TYR A 46 18.70 -19.44 17.02
N GLY A 47 18.78 -19.52 18.36
CA GLY A 47 19.72 -20.41 19.05
C GLY A 47 21.18 -20.14 18.71
N MET A 48 21.51 -18.89 18.36
CA MET A 48 22.80 -18.53 17.82
C MET A 48 23.64 -17.77 18.85
N GLU A 49 24.81 -18.33 19.18
CA GLU A 49 25.80 -17.69 20.03
C GLU A 49 26.85 -16.95 19.17
N MET A 50 27.03 -15.69 19.46
CA MET A 50 28.01 -14.81 18.82
C MET A 50 28.75 -13.94 19.81
N ASP A 51 29.95 -13.51 19.46
CA ASP A 51 30.67 -12.50 20.22
C ASP A 51 30.29 -11.06 19.78
N ARG A 52 30.52 -10.09 20.65
CA ARG A 52 30.22 -8.68 20.36
C ARG A 52 30.98 -8.13 19.16
N LYS A 53 32.21 -8.60 18.91
CA LYS A 53 33.03 -8.16 17.77
C LYS A 53 32.40 -8.62 16.46
N ALA A 54 31.86 -9.85 16.43
CA ALA A 54 31.19 -10.38 15.25
C ALA A 54 29.86 -9.65 14.98
N VAL A 55 29.05 -9.36 16.02
CA VAL A 55 27.83 -8.55 15.86
C VAL A 55 28.18 -7.16 15.33
N ARG A 56 29.13 -6.46 15.93
CA ARG A 56 29.58 -5.15 15.48
C ARG A 56 30.03 -5.14 14.03
N ARG A 57 30.82 -6.16 13.61
CA ARG A 57 31.28 -6.28 12.23
C ARG A 57 30.13 -6.50 11.25
N ASN A 58 29.14 -7.32 11.60
CA ASN A 58 27.96 -7.54 10.78
C ASN A 58 27.08 -6.28 10.68
N LEU A 59 26.90 -5.54 11.77
CA LEU A 59 26.18 -4.28 11.79
C LEU A 59 26.84 -3.22 10.90
N ALA A 60 28.18 -3.09 11.00
CA ALA A 60 28.92 -2.22 10.11
C ALA A 60 28.77 -2.62 8.64
N ALA A 61 28.87 -3.93 8.34
CA ALA A 61 28.70 -4.44 7.00
C ALA A 61 27.28 -4.18 6.44
N LEU A 62 26.23 -4.28 7.26
CA LEU A 62 24.86 -3.92 6.86
C LEU A 62 24.77 -2.43 6.51
N ARG A 63 25.28 -1.55 7.35
CA ARG A 63 25.31 -0.10 7.09
C ARG A 63 26.10 0.22 5.82
N ASP A 64 27.30 -0.33 5.69
CA ASP A 64 28.21 -0.05 4.58
C ASP A 64 27.70 -0.65 3.25
N SER A 65 26.75 -1.59 3.29
CA SER A 65 26.10 -2.14 2.09
C SER A 65 24.99 -1.23 1.51
N GLY A 66 24.72 -0.10 2.14
CA GLY A 66 23.66 0.85 1.69
C GLY A 66 22.27 0.50 2.22
N LEU A 67 22.15 -0.48 3.12
CA LEU A 67 20.88 -0.72 3.82
C LEU A 67 20.62 0.42 4.82
N PRO A 68 19.35 0.75 5.11
CA PRO A 68 18.98 1.84 6.01
C PRO A 68 19.21 1.44 7.47
N VAL A 69 20.43 1.08 7.80
CA VAL A 69 20.89 0.76 9.17
C VAL A 69 21.66 1.94 9.70
N VAL A 70 21.15 2.52 10.78
CA VAL A 70 21.69 3.71 11.42
C VAL A 70 22.18 3.39 12.81
N CYS A 71 23.16 4.14 13.28
CA CYS A 71 23.65 4.07 14.65
C CYS A 71 24.08 5.45 15.15
N ARG A 72 24.07 5.62 16.45
CA ARG A 72 24.66 6.77 17.09
C ARG A 72 26.17 6.56 17.27
N GLU A 73 26.97 7.45 16.77
CA GLU A 73 28.43 7.44 16.98
C GLU A 73 28.82 8.32 18.16
N VAL A 74 29.60 7.77 19.06
CA VAL A 74 30.15 8.48 20.22
C VAL A 74 31.66 8.35 20.23
N GLU A 75 32.36 9.45 20.39
CA GLU A 75 33.81 9.42 20.56
C GLU A 75 34.19 8.84 21.93
N ARG A 76 35.02 7.85 21.89
CA ARG A 76 35.63 7.26 23.11
C ARG A 76 37.13 7.39 23.05
N VAL A 77 37.73 7.86 24.11
CA VAL A 77 39.19 7.89 24.24
C VAL A 77 39.66 6.56 24.82
N ILE A 78 40.47 5.81 24.08
CA ILE A 78 41.14 4.59 24.54
C ILE A 78 42.65 4.82 24.41
N GLU A 79 43.37 4.70 25.50
CA GLU A 79 44.82 4.91 25.52
C GLU A 79 45.27 6.23 24.88
N GLY A 80 44.54 7.32 25.14
CA GLY A 80 44.83 8.65 24.60
C GLY A 80 44.52 8.84 23.12
N LYS A 81 43.89 7.86 22.45
CA LYS A 81 43.42 7.96 21.05
C LYS A 81 41.91 7.98 20.97
N ALA A 82 41.37 8.89 20.19
CA ALA A 82 39.94 8.91 19.87
C ALA A 82 39.58 7.68 19.02
N ALA A 83 38.60 6.91 19.47
CA ALA A 83 38.07 5.76 18.74
C ALA A 83 36.54 5.86 18.69
N PRO A 84 35.91 5.79 17.51
CA PRO A 84 34.48 5.86 17.40
C PRO A 84 33.82 4.59 17.98
N LEU A 85 32.78 4.80 18.78
CA LEU A 85 31.93 3.75 19.32
C LEU A 85 30.54 3.89 18.74
N SER A 86 30.10 2.90 17.98
CA SER A 86 28.75 2.88 17.40
C SER A 86 27.79 2.21 18.40
N LEU A 87 26.79 2.94 18.81
CA LEU A 87 25.74 2.55 19.77
C LEU A 87 24.36 2.72 19.12
N ASP A 88 23.34 2.19 19.78
CA ASP A 88 21.95 2.49 19.46
C ASP A 88 21.62 2.26 17.98
N TRP A 89 21.72 1.00 17.58
CA TRP A 89 21.49 0.58 16.21
C TRP A 89 20.01 0.42 15.93
N TYR A 90 19.54 0.95 14.78
CA TYR A 90 18.17 0.77 14.35
C TYR A 90 18.06 0.69 12.82
N TRP A 91 16.93 0.17 12.38
CA TRP A 91 16.54 0.21 10.98
C TRP A 91 15.76 1.48 10.74
N ASP A 92 16.30 2.36 9.89
CA ASP A 92 15.61 3.58 9.47
C ASP A 92 14.54 3.22 8.44
N ARG A 93 13.31 3.61 8.72
CA ARG A 93 12.16 3.24 7.89
C ARG A 93 11.66 4.44 7.13
N ASP A 94 11.36 4.25 5.84
CA ASP A 94 10.71 5.27 5.01
C ASP A 94 9.29 5.58 5.51
N LEU A 95 8.59 4.56 6.07
CA LEU A 95 7.25 4.70 6.62
C LEU A 95 7.28 4.60 8.15
N THR A 96 6.77 5.62 8.81
CA THR A 96 6.57 5.65 10.25
C THR A 96 5.32 4.85 10.65
N LYS A 97 5.12 4.62 11.94
CA LYS A 97 3.89 3.99 12.46
C LYS A 97 2.67 4.86 12.17
N GLU A 98 2.84 6.16 12.25
CA GLU A 98 1.83 7.18 11.98
C GLU A 98 1.43 7.17 10.50
N ASP A 99 2.39 7.07 9.59
CA ASP A 99 2.13 6.95 8.16
C ASP A 99 1.35 5.66 7.85
N MET A 100 1.76 4.55 8.45
CA MET A 100 1.06 3.27 8.29
C MET A 100 -0.38 3.34 8.81
N LYS A 101 -0.60 4.02 9.93
CA LYS A 101 -1.94 4.24 10.47
C LYS A 101 -2.77 5.09 9.53
N ALA A 102 -2.22 6.20 9.03
CA ALA A 102 -2.90 7.06 8.07
C ALA A 102 -3.28 6.31 6.79
N LEU A 103 -2.37 5.48 6.25
CA LEU A 103 -2.66 4.65 5.08
C LEU A 103 -3.78 3.64 5.33
N ILE A 104 -3.79 2.99 6.50
CA ILE A 104 -4.84 2.05 6.88
C ILE A 104 -6.17 2.78 7.07
N ASP A 105 -6.17 3.96 7.72
CA ASP A 105 -7.37 4.78 7.88
C ASP A 105 -7.93 5.21 6.51
N LEU A 106 -7.08 5.61 5.56
CA LEU A 106 -7.50 5.93 4.19
C LEU A 106 -8.17 4.72 3.49
N LEU A 107 -7.69 3.50 3.73
CA LEU A 107 -8.35 2.30 3.19
C LEU A 107 -9.76 2.13 3.75
N TYR A 108 -9.99 2.45 5.02
CA TYR A 108 -11.33 2.38 5.62
C TYR A 108 -12.31 3.41 5.07
N PHE A 109 -11.80 4.53 4.54
CA PHE A 109 -12.60 5.54 3.84
C PHE A 109 -12.66 5.33 2.33
N SER A 110 -11.99 4.30 1.81
CA SER A 110 -12.08 3.94 0.39
C SER A 110 -13.42 3.29 0.08
N HIS A 111 -13.78 3.26 -1.19
CA HIS A 111 -14.97 2.55 -1.69
C HIS A 111 -14.73 1.07 -1.97
N LEU A 112 -13.57 0.54 -1.56
CA LEU A 112 -13.27 -0.88 -1.73
C LEU A 112 -14.17 -1.74 -0.84
N PRO A 113 -14.52 -2.96 -1.27
CA PRO A 113 -15.25 -3.92 -0.46
C PRO A 113 -14.56 -4.14 0.89
N ALA A 114 -15.34 -4.28 1.95
CA ALA A 114 -14.81 -4.49 3.29
C ALA A 114 -13.87 -5.71 3.42
N SER A 115 -14.03 -6.71 2.54
CA SER A 115 -13.11 -7.87 2.43
C SER A 115 -11.74 -7.46 1.91
N GLU A 116 -11.70 -6.63 0.87
CA GLU A 116 -10.46 -6.15 0.26
C GLU A 116 -9.74 -5.15 1.16
N VAL A 117 -10.47 -4.20 1.76
CA VAL A 117 -9.92 -3.29 2.77
C VAL A 117 -9.19 -4.07 3.86
N ARG A 118 -9.81 -5.12 4.42
CA ARG A 118 -9.18 -5.97 5.44
C ARG A 118 -7.93 -6.67 4.92
N GLN A 119 -7.97 -7.19 3.69
CA GLN A 119 -6.81 -7.86 3.08
C GLN A 119 -5.66 -6.89 2.83
N LEU A 120 -5.94 -5.70 2.29
CA LEU A 120 -4.93 -4.67 2.04
C LEU A 120 -4.33 -4.13 3.34
N ALA A 121 -5.17 -3.84 4.34
CA ALA A 121 -4.71 -3.44 5.66
C ALA A 121 -3.78 -4.50 6.27
N GLN A 122 -4.12 -5.78 6.14
CA GLN A 122 -3.26 -6.87 6.63
C GLN A 122 -1.93 -6.95 5.84
N LYS A 123 -1.96 -6.77 4.52
CA LYS A 123 -0.74 -6.72 3.69
C LYS A 123 0.16 -5.56 4.10
N LEU A 124 -0.39 -4.37 4.33
CA LEU A 124 0.36 -3.21 4.82
C LEU A 124 0.99 -3.47 6.19
N LYS A 125 0.23 -4.03 7.14
CA LYS A 125 0.76 -4.43 8.46
C LYS A 125 1.91 -5.42 8.33
N ASN A 126 1.82 -6.39 7.44
CA ASN A 126 2.88 -7.35 7.20
C ASN A 126 4.14 -6.70 6.60
N LEU A 127 3.98 -5.71 5.71
CA LEU A 127 5.10 -4.93 5.16
C LEU A 127 5.83 -4.12 6.22
N TYR A 128 5.13 -3.65 7.24
CA TYR A 128 5.73 -2.90 8.33
C TYR A 128 6.68 -3.75 9.19
N MET A 129 6.49 -5.08 9.19
CA MET A 129 7.34 -6.09 9.85
C MET A 129 7.55 -5.90 11.36
N ARG A 130 6.70 -5.10 12.02
CA ARG A 130 6.63 -4.97 13.49
C ARG A 130 5.22 -5.25 13.99
N PRO A 131 5.08 -5.63 15.27
CA PRO A 131 3.76 -5.67 15.87
C PRO A 131 3.08 -4.31 15.71
N PHE A 132 2.02 -4.28 14.92
CA PHE A 132 1.23 -3.09 14.68
C PHE A 132 -0.06 -3.18 15.48
N ASP A 133 -0.10 -2.43 16.57
CA ASP A 133 -1.33 -2.22 17.32
C ASP A 133 -2.01 -0.96 16.73
N ASP A 134 -3.03 -1.17 15.94
CA ASP A 134 -3.88 -0.11 15.39
C ASP A 134 -4.82 0.50 16.44
N GLY A 135 -4.66 0.10 17.69
CA GLY A 135 -5.60 0.43 18.75
C GLY A 135 -6.93 -0.31 18.52
N LYS A 136 -7.85 -0.19 19.44
CA LYS A 136 -9.24 -0.61 19.18
C LYS A 136 -9.77 0.32 18.10
N ALA A 137 -9.97 -0.21 16.90
CA ALA A 137 -10.51 0.54 15.79
C ALA A 137 -11.70 1.37 16.28
N ALA A 138 -11.52 2.68 16.36
CA ALA A 138 -12.57 3.59 16.81
C ALA A 138 -13.70 3.64 15.78
N VAL A 139 -13.39 3.26 14.53
CA VAL A 139 -14.33 3.20 13.42
C VAL A 139 -15.09 1.89 13.50
N LYS A 140 -16.28 1.93 14.08
CA LYS A 140 -17.28 0.86 14.03
C LYS A 140 -18.25 1.18 12.90
N ASN A 141 -18.78 0.14 12.25
CA ASN A 141 -19.73 0.24 11.14
C ASN A 141 -19.10 0.84 9.86
N ILE A 142 -18.06 0.20 9.34
CA ILE A 142 -17.68 0.39 7.93
C ILE A 142 -18.92 -0.07 7.14
N PRO A 143 -19.56 0.83 6.37
CA PRO A 143 -20.69 0.41 5.55
C PRO A 143 -20.24 -0.78 4.70
N ALA A 144 -21.06 -1.82 4.66
CA ALA A 144 -20.90 -2.87 3.67
C ALA A 144 -21.30 -2.27 2.31
N LEU A 145 -20.44 -1.43 1.75
CA LEU A 145 -20.60 -0.82 0.41
C LEU A 145 -20.37 -1.90 -0.66
N ASN A 146 -21.12 -3.01 -0.56
CA ASN A 146 -21.03 -4.13 -1.49
C ASN A 146 -21.61 -3.82 -2.88
N GLN A 147 -21.93 -2.56 -3.21
CA GLN A 147 -22.75 -2.27 -4.37
C GLN A 147 -22.30 -1.07 -5.23
N LEU A 148 -21.18 -0.42 -4.93
CA LEU A 148 -20.79 0.81 -5.63
C LEU A 148 -19.43 0.74 -6.33
N GLU A 149 -18.96 -0.48 -6.63
CA GLU A 149 -17.73 -0.60 -7.44
C GLU A 149 -18.06 -0.40 -8.90
N PRO A 150 -17.42 0.57 -9.58
CA PRO A 150 -17.30 0.43 -11.01
C PRO A 150 -16.48 -0.85 -11.21
N PRO A 151 -16.96 -1.80 -12.04
CA PRO A 151 -16.12 -2.92 -12.42
C PRO A 151 -14.80 -2.35 -12.95
N ASP A 152 -13.66 -2.92 -12.59
CA ASP A 152 -12.35 -2.53 -13.14
C ASP A 152 -12.40 -2.45 -14.68
N GLU A 153 -13.22 -3.29 -15.28
CA GLU A 153 -13.53 -3.29 -16.71
C GLU A 153 -14.14 -1.97 -17.19
N THR A 154 -15.03 -1.34 -16.42
CA THR A 154 -15.64 -0.04 -16.81
C THR A 154 -14.59 1.07 -16.83
N LEU A 155 -13.75 1.16 -15.82
CA LEU A 155 -12.66 2.16 -15.81
C LEU A 155 -11.65 1.93 -16.92
N ALA A 156 -11.31 0.68 -17.23
CA ALA A 156 -10.43 0.35 -18.35
C ALA A 156 -11.02 0.79 -19.69
N VAL A 157 -12.31 0.52 -19.94
CA VAL A 157 -13.02 0.94 -21.15
C VAL A 157 -13.08 2.46 -21.26
N LEU A 158 -13.37 3.18 -20.16
CA LEU A 158 -13.38 4.64 -20.13
C LEU A 158 -12.01 5.24 -20.42
N THR A 159 -10.96 4.67 -19.86
CA THR A 159 -9.58 5.10 -20.09
C THR A 159 -9.21 4.92 -21.57
N GLU A 160 -9.48 3.74 -22.14
CA GLU A 160 -9.23 3.48 -23.56
C GLU A 160 -10.01 4.45 -24.45
N ALA A 161 -11.27 4.76 -24.14
CA ALA A 161 -12.10 5.68 -24.90
C ALA A 161 -11.52 7.11 -24.88
N ILE A 162 -11.07 7.59 -23.73
CA ILE A 162 -10.46 8.92 -23.58
C ILE A 162 -9.15 9.00 -24.37
N GLU A 163 -8.26 8.02 -24.21
CA GLU A 163 -6.96 7.99 -24.90
C GLU A 163 -7.12 7.96 -26.42
N ASN A 164 -8.08 7.19 -26.92
CA ASN A 164 -8.32 7.02 -28.35
C ASN A 164 -9.34 8.01 -28.92
N LYS A 165 -9.83 8.98 -28.13
CA LYS A 165 -10.85 9.96 -28.53
C LYS A 165 -12.10 9.31 -29.14
N LYS A 166 -12.54 8.20 -28.57
CA LYS A 166 -13.73 7.45 -29.00
C LYS A 166 -14.94 7.85 -28.19
N MET A 167 -16.11 7.85 -28.81
CA MET A 167 -17.39 7.93 -28.10
C MET A 167 -17.68 6.61 -27.41
N ILE A 168 -18.40 6.70 -26.29
CA ILE A 168 -18.93 5.55 -25.57
C ILE A 168 -20.46 5.56 -25.60
N GLN A 169 -21.04 4.38 -25.48
CA GLN A 169 -22.48 4.20 -25.28
C GLN A 169 -22.69 3.38 -24.02
N PHE A 170 -23.62 3.79 -23.18
CA PHE A 170 -23.93 3.08 -21.95
C PHE A 170 -25.38 3.31 -21.51
N PHE A 171 -25.88 2.42 -20.66
CA PHE A 171 -27.08 2.64 -19.87
C PHE A 171 -26.68 3.25 -18.53
N TYR A 172 -27.49 4.18 -18.05
CA TYR A 172 -27.32 4.78 -16.74
C TYR A 172 -28.38 4.24 -15.80
N ASP A 173 -27.95 3.67 -14.68
CA ASP A 173 -28.82 2.97 -13.77
C ASP A 173 -29.18 3.84 -12.56
N HIS A 174 -30.34 3.57 -12.00
CA HIS A 174 -30.75 4.10 -10.70
C HIS A 174 -31.31 2.96 -9.85
N TYR A 175 -31.33 3.17 -8.53
CA TYR A 175 -31.95 2.24 -7.61
C TYR A 175 -33.36 2.72 -7.28
N GLU A 176 -34.31 1.79 -7.32
CA GLU A 176 -35.67 2.06 -6.85
C GLU A 176 -35.86 1.64 -5.39
N ALA A 177 -37.05 1.91 -4.84
CA ALA A 177 -37.37 1.63 -3.44
C ALA A 177 -37.32 0.14 -3.06
N ASP A 178 -37.35 -0.75 -4.04
CA ASP A 178 -37.21 -2.21 -3.85
C ASP A 178 -35.74 -2.67 -3.75
N GLY A 179 -34.78 -1.71 -3.85
CA GLY A 179 -33.35 -1.97 -3.77
C GLY A 179 -32.76 -2.61 -5.04
N LYS A 180 -33.52 -2.71 -6.13
CA LYS A 180 -33.02 -3.21 -7.41
C LYS A 180 -32.56 -2.09 -8.33
N ARG A 181 -31.68 -2.45 -9.26
CA ARG A 181 -31.16 -1.59 -10.30
C ARG A 181 -32.09 -1.59 -11.52
N TYR A 182 -32.36 -0.41 -12.05
CA TYR A 182 -33.15 -0.19 -13.27
C TYR A 182 -32.45 0.79 -14.17
N HIS A 183 -32.50 0.56 -15.48
CA HIS A 183 -32.02 1.53 -16.47
C HIS A 183 -32.91 2.75 -16.47
N GLU A 184 -32.32 3.93 -16.64
CA GLU A 184 -33.12 5.12 -16.94
C GLU A 184 -33.89 4.93 -18.25
N ARG A 185 -35.12 5.40 -18.27
CA ARG A 185 -36.01 5.29 -19.42
C ARG A 185 -36.27 6.66 -20.06
N ASP A 186 -36.47 6.64 -21.36
CA ASP A 186 -36.95 7.80 -22.09
C ASP A 186 -38.44 8.06 -21.85
N ILE A 187 -38.96 9.15 -22.45
CA ILE A 187 -40.38 9.53 -22.34
C ILE A 187 -41.30 8.44 -22.89
N GLY A 188 -40.82 7.58 -23.76
CA GLY A 188 -41.53 6.44 -24.33
C GLY A 188 -41.49 5.17 -23.49
N GLY A 189 -40.79 5.18 -22.36
CA GLY A 189 -40.61 4.02 -21.48
C GLY A 189 -39.58 3.00 -21.97
N VAL A 190 -38.78 3.34 -22.95
CA VAL A 190 -37.68 2.52 -23.48
C VAL A 190 -36.39 2.86 -22.71
N ASP A 191 -35.56 1.86 -22.45
CA ASP A 191 -34.29 2.07 -21.77
C ASP A 191 -33.42 3.05 -22.54
N ARG A 192 -32.98 4.11 -21.86
CA ARG A 192 -32.24 5.22 -22.46
C ARG A 192 -30.78 4.88 -22.63
N VAL A 193 -30.30 4.94 -23.88
CA VAL A 193 -28.88 4.81 -24.20
C VAL A 193 -28.25 6.20 -24.24
N TYR A 194 -27.22 6.40 -23.41
CA TYR A 194 -26.38 7.61 -23.42
C TYR A 194 -25.25 7.42 -24.40
N ARG A 195 -25.05 8.41 -25.29
CA ARG A 195 -23.89 8.54 -26.16
C ARG A 195 -23.07 9.69 -25.64
N VAL A 196 -21.83 9.42 -25.22
CA VAL A 196 -21.00 10.41 -24.57
C VAL A 196 -19.61 10.46 -25.21
N SER A 197 -19.16 11.68 -25.51
CA SER A 197 -17.75 11.95 -25.82
C SER A 197 -17.01 12.16 -24.50
N PRO A 198 -16.21 11.19 -24.03
CA PRO A 198 -15.55 11.26 -22.73
C PRO A 198 -14.31 12.15 -22.81
N TYR A 199 -14.06 12.97 -21.79
CA TYR A 199 -12.87 13.82 -21.70
C TYR A 199 -11.94 13.39 -20.58
N VAL A 200 -12.48 13.12 -19.41
CA VAL A 200 -11.69 12.77 -18.22
C VAL A 200 -12.55 12.00 -17.22
N VAL A 201 -11.90 11.09 -16.48
CA VAL A 201 -12.47 10.52 -15.28
C VAL A 201 -11.85 11.24 -14.08
N ALA A 202 -12.69 11.89 -13.28
CA ALA A 202 -12.31 12.62 -12.08
C ALA A 202 -12.74 11.85 -10.83
N ALA A 203 -11.88 11.84 -9.81
CA ALA A 203 -12.24 11.32 -8.49
C ALA A 203 -12.64 12.48 -7.58
N SER A 204 -13.80 12.38 -6.94
CA SER A 204 -14.28 13.32 -5.93
C SER A 204 -15.08 12.57 -4.86
N ASP A 205 -14.81 12.87 -3.60
CA ASP A 205 -15.48 12.27 -2.44
C ASP A 205 -15.52 10.73 -2.48
N GLY A 206 -14.42 10.14 -2.99
CA GLY A 206 -14.25 8.71 -3.12
C GLY A 206 -15.11 8.05 -4.20
N ARG A 207 -15.69 8.81 -5.11
CA ARG A 207 -16.43 8.33 -6.29
C ARG A 207 -15.71 8.74 -7.55
N TYR A 208 -15.95 7.99 -8.61
CA TYR A 208 -15.47 8.33 -9.95
C TYR A 208 -16.58 9.00 -10.76
N PHE A 209 -16.23 10.07 -11.42
CA PHE A 209 -17.13 10.82 -12.31
C PHE A 209 -16.51 10.89 -13.70
N LEU A 210 -17.26 10.44 -14.69
CA LEU A 210 -16.94 10.68 -16.08
C LEU A 210 -17.45 12.07 -16.48
N LEU A 211 -16.55 12.93 -16.95
CA LEU A 211 -16.93 14.20 -17.56
C LEU A 211 -16.92 14.06 -19.07
N GLY A 212 -18.03 14.40 -19.72
CA GLY A 212 -18.17 14.28 -21.16
C GLY A 212 -19.40 14.99 -21.70
N ASN A 213 -19.47 15.09 -23.00
CA ASN A 213 -20.63 15.69 -23.71
C ASN A 213 -21.58 14.60 -24.15
N ILE A 214 -22.88 14.83 -23.95
CA ILE A 214 -23.95 13.96 -24.45
C ILE A 214 -24.30 14.37 -25.90
N ASP A 215 -24.35 13.41 -26.83
CA ASP A 215 -24.85 13.59 -28.16
C ASP A 215 -24.37 14.88 -28.86
N GLU A 216 -23.07 15.16 -28.77
CA GLU A 216 -22.44 16.35 -29.40
C GLU A 216 -22.92 17.72 -28.88
N LYS A 217 -23.60 17.76 -27.73
CA LYS A 217 -23.92 19.03 -27.05
C LYS A 217 -22.65 19.67 -26.51
N ASP A 218 -22.63 21.01 -26.48
CA ASP A 218 -21.46 21.74 -25.96
C ASP A 218 -21.37 21.73 -24.43
N GLU A 219 -22.35 21.20 -23.72
CA GLU A 219 -22.42 21.17 -22.27
C GLU A 219 -21.73 19.91 -21.72
N ILE A 220 -20.78 20.10 -20.81
CA ILE A 220 -20.12 19.01 -20.11
C ILE A 220 -21.04 18.50 -18.99
N THR A 221 -21.35 17.22 -19.03
CA THR A 221 -22.19 16.54 -18.05
C THR A 221 -21.34 15.59 -17.21
N PRO A 222 -21.41 15.65 -15.87
CA PRO A 222 -20.81 14.67 -14.99
C PRO A 222 -21.71 13.43 -14.85
N PHE A 223 -21.16 12.24 -15.08
CA PHE A 223 -21.81 10.96 -14.81
C PHE A 223 -21.05 10.24 -13.71
N ALA A 224 -21.72 9.83 -12.65
CA ALA A 224 -21.11 8.90 -11.70
C ALA A 224 -20.83 7.57 -12.43
N VAL A 225 -19.64 7.00 -12.21
CA VAL A 225 -19.22 5.80 -12.96
C VAL A 225 -19.87 4.53 -12.40
N GLU A 226 -20.20 4.49 -11.12
CA GLU A 226 -20.78 3.32 -10.47
C GLU A 226 -22.14 2.90 -11.04
N PRO A 227 -23.05 3.83 -11.46
CA PRO A 227 -24.30 3.46 -12.10
C PRO A 227 -24.18 3.13 -13.59
N VAL A 228 -22.98 3.22 -14.19
CA VAL A 228 -22.80 2.91 -15.61
C VAL A 228 -22.85 1.41 -15.80
N SER A 229 -23.79 0.94 -16.63
CA SER A 229 -23.88 -0.46 -17.02
C SER A 229 -23.80 -0.58 -18.55
N TYR A 230 -23.20 -1.67 -19.02
CA TYR A 230 -23.02 -1.97 -20.43
C TYR A 230 -22.38 -0.82 -21.23
N THR A 231 -21.07 -0.72 -21.18
CA THR A 231 -20.30 0.28 -21.93
C THR A 231 -19.80 -0.30 -23.24
N HIS A 232 -20.04 0.37 -24.34
CA HIS A 232 -19.57 -0.03 -25.66
C HIS A 232 -18.80 1.11 -26.34
N LEU A 233 -17.62 0.79 -26.89
CA LEU A 233 -16.84 1.76 -27.66
C LEU A 233 -17.45 1.91 -29.07
N THR A 234 -17.65 3.15 -29.49
CA THR A 234 -18.09 3.48 -30.85
C THR A 234 -16.98 4.18 -31.65
N LEU A 235 -17.23 4.45 -32.89
CA LEU A 235 -16.28 5.08 -33.82
C LEU A 235 -15.72 6.39 -33.28
N PRO A 236 -14.45 6.77 -33.62
CA PRO A 236 -13.85 8.01 -33.20
C PRO A 236 -14.70 9.20 -33.58
N THR A 237 -14.94 10.12 -32.66
CA THR A 237 -15.47 11.44 -32.98
C THR A 237 -14.36 12.26 -33.60
N ASN A 238 -14.48 12.61 -34.90
CA ASN A 238 -13.62 13.65 -35.47
C ASN A 238 -14.04 14.99 -34.87
N ARG A 239 -13.50 15.35 -33.73
CA ARG A 239 -13.44 16.73 -33.26
C ARG A 239 -11.96 17.14 -33.26
N GLU A 240 -11.61 17.95 -34.24
CA GLU A 240 -10.41 18.75 -34.25
C GLU A 240 -10.49 19.81 -33.15
#